data_87f164866d12d3c0eba061182ec6692c
#
_entry.id   87f164866d12d3c0eba061182ec6692c
#
_cell.length_a   1.000
_cell.length_b   1.000
_cell.length_c   1.000
_cell.angle_alpha   90.00
_cell.angle_beta   90.00
_cell.angle_gamma   90.00
#
_symmetry.space_group_name_H-M   'P 1'
#
loop_
_entity.id
_entity.type
_entity.pdbx_description
1 polymer ?
#
loop_
_entity_poly.entity_id
_entity_poly.type
_entity_poly.pdbx_seq_one_letter_code
_entity_poly.pdbx_strand_id
1 'polypeptide(L)'
;MGGYSLVLVFKIIMMKHFIIFLIIGLLFSCNTEEKAAEDGIFPYPILQTELDNQLNVVTVPYNSPGIAAFYIVVRVGSRNEIEEGKTGFAHFFEHMMFRGTDKYPKEKYDEVLKSIGAAANANTWFDRTVYHMTGNAEMLDKMFELEADRFMNLKYSEADFKVEAGAVKGEYTKNYASPYMKLYEKTYNTAFKEHTYSHTTIGFWEDVVDMPNQYEYSLEFFDRWYRPEYSTIIVVGDVTQGKVNSLAREYFGEWEPGTYKQEIPVEPEQNETRYAHIQEENFPPVLSLNYKGPAFTVENLDMAALDVIGSLAFSERSDIYKKLVVDERKVRQLNAGGFNTVDPGLWSVDAILVNKEDMTEVKNEIDELIEKLKSEPVDSVELEQTKSHMKYGYAMNIDNPDAIANSLAWQVWLTGNPATVNKTYANYDKVTPEVIMDVANRFLVSSKLTVSTISSDEKFQEAEDLNLDR
;
A
#
# COMPACT_ATOMS: atom_id res chain seq x y z
N MET A 1 30.50 50.09 -62.52
CA MET A 1 29.17 49.82 -61.93
C MET A 1 29.05 48.32 -61.73
N GLY A 2 29.26 47.74 -60.50
CA GLY A 2 29.24 46.31 -60.33
C GLY A 2 29.62 45.83 -58.94
N GLY A 3 29.61 46.68 -57.88
CA GLY A 3 30.09 46.29 -56.56
C GLY A 3 29.04 46.24 -55.43
N TYR A 4 27.82 46.69 -55.62
CA TYR A 4 26.82 46.85 -54.56
C TYR A 4 25.75 45.72 -54.45
N SER A 5 25.70 44.82 -55.48
CA SER A 5 24.66 43.80 -55.51
C SER A 5 24.99 42.54 -54.69
N LEU A 6 26.27 42.21 -54.51
CA LEU A 6 26.67 40.95 -53.84
C LEU A 6 26.61 41.03 -52.33
N VAL A 7 26.88 42.23 -51.71
CA VAL A 7 26.85 42.42 -50.25
C VAL A 7 25.43 42.45 -49.69
N LEU A 8 24.46 42.92 -50.50
CA LEU A 8 23.04 42.95 -50.12
C LEU A 8 22.42 41.56 -50.12
N VAL A 9 22.78 40.66 -51.04
CA VAL A 9 22.32 39.29 -51.09
C VAL A 9 22.88 38.46 -49.97
N PHE A 10 24.16 38.67 -49.58
CA PHE A 10 24.76 37.94 -48.43
C PHE A 10 24.14 38.38 -47.07
N LYS A 11 23.80 39.65 -46.88
CA LYS A 11 23.11 40.13 -45.69
C LYS A 11 21.67 39.60 -45.56
N ILE A 12 20.96 39.46 -46.68
CA ILE A 12 19.60 38.92 -46.68
C ILE A 12 19.61 37.39 -46.40
N ILE A 13 20.59 36.66 -46.91
CA ILE A 13 20.74 35.22 -46.64
C ILE A 13 21.14 34.96 -45.19
N MET A 14 22.09 35.73 -44.64
CA MET A 14 22.45 35.59 -43.21
C MET A 14 21.31 35.99 -42.27
N MET A 15 20.52 36.99 -42.62
CA MET A 15 19.37 37.40 -41.80
C MET A 15 18.24 36.37 -41.85
N LYS A 16 18.01 35.68 -42.96
CA LYS A 16 17.04 34.56 -43.03
C LYS A 16 17.49 33.33 -42.23
N HIS A 17 18.76 33.01 -42.22
CA HIS A 17 19.26 31.87 -41.39
C HIS A 17 19.26 32.20 -39.89
N PHE A 18 19.50 33.48 -39.49
CA PHE A 18 19.39 33.88 -38.11
C PHE A 18 17.95 33.87 -37.60
N ILE A 19 16.98 34.24 -38.42
CA ILE A 19 15.53 34.17 -38.10
C ILE A 19 15.06 32.71 -38.03
N ILE A 20 15.56 31.82 -38.88
CA ILE A 20 15.23 30.37 -38.84
C ILE A 20 15.84 29.73 -37.59
N PHE A 21 17.04 30.08 -37.16
CA PHE A 21 17.62 29.59 -35.90
C PHE A 21 16.90 30.14 -34.65
N LEU A 22 16.38 31.37 -34.69
CA LEU A 22 15.57 31.94 -33.62
C LEU A 22 14.17 31.28 -33.52
N ILE A 23 13.59 30.88 -34.63
CA ILE A 23 12.29 30.21 -34.69
C ILE A 23 12.43 28.73 -34.27
N ILE A 24 13.54 28.04 -34.58
CA ILE A 24 13.83 26.69 -34.13
C ILE A 24 14.16 26.67 -32.63
N GLY A 25 14.82 27.69 -32.08
CA GLY A 25 15.08 27.85 -30.66
C GLY A 25 13.81 28.14 -29.81
N LEU A 26 12.74 28.64 -30.42
CA LEU A 26 11.44 28.87 -29.76
C LEU A 26 10.49 27.65 -29.80
N LEU A 27 10.82 26.59 -30.56
CA LEU A 27 10.03 25.36 -30.64
C LEU A 27 10.51 24.27 -29.66
N PHE A 28 11.61 24.50 -28.93
CA PHE A 28 12.05 23.68 -27.79
C PHE A 28 11.76 24.35 -26.42
N SER A 29 10.79 25.25 -26.37
CA SER A 29 10.15 25.57 -25.09
C SER A 29 9.33 24.36 -24.69
N CYS A 30 9.84 23.60 -23.74
CA CYS A 30 9.10 22.57 -23.05
C CYS A 30 7.71 23.11 -22.69
N ASN A 31 6.70 22.70 -23.43
CA ASN A 31 5.34 22.72 -22.93
C ASN A 31 5.28 21.70 -21.78
N THR A 32 5.65 22.12 -20.58
CA THR A 32 4.98 21.61 -19.40
C THR A 32 3.55 22.13 -19.50
N GLU A 33 2.67 21.41 -20.18
CA GLU A 33 1.25 21.57 -19.96
C GLU A 33 1.06 21.31 -18.46
N GLU A 34 0.82 22.36 -17.72
CA GLU A 34 0.10 22.32 -16.46
C GLU A 34 -1.26 21.70 -16.82
N LYS A 35 -1.34 20.37 -16.78
CA LYS A 35 -2.63 19.68 -16.85
C LYS A 35 -3.41 20.23 -15.67
N ALA A 36 -4.36 21.11 -15.94
CA ALA A 36 -5.38 21.48 -14.99
C ALA A 36 -5.88 20.17 -14.35
N ALA A 37 -6.02 20.13 -13.02
CA ALA A 37 -6.56 18.99 -12.31
C ALA A 37 -7.81 18.54 -13.08
N GLU A 38 -7.81 17.31 -13.60
CA GLU A 38 -9.04 16.71 -14.12
C GLU A 38 -10.08 16.82 -12.99
N ASP A 39 -11.36 17.05 -13.32
CA ASP A 39 -12.47 17.11 -12.35
C ASP A 39 -12.55 15.78 -11.58
N GLY A 40 -11.65 15.58 -10.63
CA GLY A 40 -11.46 14.36 -9.84
C GLY A 40 -11.59 14.63 -8.35
N ILE A 41 -11.73 13.56 -7.57
CA ILE A 41 -11.83 13.66 -6.11
C ILE A 41 -10.53 14.14 -5.44
N PHE A 42 -9.38 13.91 -6.08
CA PHE A 42 -8.08 14.42 -5.66
C PHE A 42 -7.83 15.77 -6.36
N PRO A 43 -7.96 16.89 -5.64
CA PRO A 43 -8.01 18.22 -6.26
C PRO A 43 -6.63 18.86 -6.46
N TYR A 44 -5.55 18.20 -6.04
CA TYR A 44 -4.21 18.78 -6.04
C TYR A 44 -3.43 18.38 -7.30
N PRO A 45 -2.54 19.25 -7.83
CA PRO A 45 -1.72 18.89 -8.97
C PRO A 45 -0.68 17.84 -8.58
N ILE A 46 -0.62 16.75 -9.34
CA ILE A 46 0.40 15.69 -9.18
C ILE A 46 1.47 15.92 -10.25
N LEU A 47 2.62 16.44 -9.83
CA LEU A 47 3.72 16.76 -10.72
C LEU A 47 4.77 15.65 -10.64
N GLN A 48 4.96 14.92 -11.73
CA GLN A 48 5.84 13.74 -11.78
C GLN A 48 7.09 14.03 -12.62
N THR A 49 8.22 13.48 -12.20
CA THR A 49 9.49 13.48 -12.92
C THR A 49 10.18 12.15 -12.70
N GLU A 50 10.65 11.53 -13.78
CA GLU A 50 11.55 10.38 -13.68
C GLU A 50 12.99 10.89 -13.88
N LEU A 51 13.90 10.51 -12.99
CA LEU A 51 15.32 10.83 -13.12
C LEU A 51 16.01 9.83 -14.06
N ASP A 52 17.20 10.17 -14.54
CA ASP A 52 17.98 9.35 -15.48
C ASP A 52 18.28 7.93 -14.92
N ASN A 53 18.31 7.78 -13.61
CA ASN A 53 18.50 6.51 -12.90
C ASN A 53 17.17 5.76 -12.60
N GLN A 54 16.05 6.14 -13.23
CA GLN A 54 14.72 5.54 -13.08
C GLN A 54 14.03 5.81 -11.72
N LEU A 55 14.57 6.68 -10.88
CA LEU A 55 13.90 7.12 -9.67
C LEU A 55 12.72 8.03 -10.02
N ASN A 56 11.52 7.66 -9.57
CA ASN A 56 10.34 8.51 -9.71
C ASN A 56 10.28 9.55 -8.59
N VAL A 57 9.98 10.79 -8.97
CA VAL A 57 9.82 11.93 -8.04
C VAL A 57 8.46 12.57 -8.27
N VAL A 58 7.65 12.58 -7.24
CA VAL A 58 6.30 13.14 -7.22
C VAL A 58 6.29 14.38 -6.33
N THR A 59 5.80 15.47 -6.85
CA THR A 59 5.64 16.73 -6.09
C THR A 59 4.18 17.15 -6.10
N VAL A 60 3.64 17.45 -4.93
CA VAL A 60 2.31 18.05 -4.78
C VAL A 60 2.44 19.35 -4.01
N PRO A 61 2.47 20.50 -4.69
CA PRO A 61 2.36 21.79 -4.01
C PRO A 61 1.04 21.88 -3.26
N TYR A 62 1.12 22.10 -1.95
CA TYR A 62 -0.03 22.21 -1.07
C TYR A 62 0.13 23.41 -0.14
N ASN A 63 -0.95 24.16 0.08
CA ASN A 63 -0.92 25.34 0.93
C ASN A 63 -0.84 24.97 2.43
N SER A 64 0.37 24.64 2.88
CA SER A 64 0.71 24.35 4.28
C SER A 64 1.95 25.15 4.69
N PRO A 65 1.82 26.43 5.01
CA PRO A 65 2.96 27.32 5.23
C PRO A 65 4.03 26.72 6.15
N GLY A 66 5.23 26.54 5.62
CA GLY A 66 6.38 26.03 6.36
C GLY A 66 6.37 24.51 6.63
N ILE A 67 5.43 23.74 6.11
CA ILE A 67 5.36 22.28 6.34
C ILE A 67 5.53 21.51 5.04
N ALA A 68 6.37 20.47 5.06
CA ALA A 68 6.50 19.49 4.00
C ALA A 68 6.50 18.06 4.56
N ALA A 69 5.80 17.16 3.88
CA ALA A 69 5.89 15.72 4.05
C ALA A 69 6.79 15.16 2.95
N PHE A 70 7.73 14.30 3.33
CA PHE A 70 8.67 13.61 2.47
C PHE A 70 8.52 12.10 2.64
N TYR A 71 8.18 11.39 1.59
CA TYR A 71 7.94 9.96 1.58
C TYR A 71 8.86 9.28 0.58
N ILE A 72 9.38 8.11 0.92
CA ILE A 72 10.00 7.17 -0.02
C ILE A 72 9.22 5.88 0.04
N VAL A 73 8.58 5.52 -1.05
CA VAL A 73 7.88 4.26 -1.25
C VAL A 73 8.82 3.29 -1.95
N VAL A 74 9.19 2.22 -1.28
CA VAL A 74 9.94 1.11 -1.89
C VAL A 74 8.96 -0.02 -2.18
N ARG A 75 8.89 -0.46 -3.42
CA ARG A 75 7.98 -1.54 -3.86
C ARG A 75 8.57 -2.91 -3.53
N VAL A 76 8.90 -3.09 -2.25
CA VAL A 76 9.33 -4.35 -1.65
C VAL A 76 8.62 -4.54 -0.32
N GLY A 77 8.08 -5.72 -0.12
CA GLY A 77 7.41 -6.15 1.10
C GLY A 77 7.53 -7.66 1.25
N SER A 78 6.74 -8.25 2.15
CA SER A 78 6.80 -9.70 2.38
C SER A 78 6.41 -10.53 1.14
N ARG A 79 5.70 -9.95 0.18
CA ARG A 79 5.43 -10.53 -1.14
C ARG A 79 6.72 -10.92 -1.88
N ASN A 80 7.81 -10.21 -1.64
CA ASN A 80 9.07 -10.40 -2.34
C ASN A 80 10.00 -11.43 -1.67
N GLU A 81 9.56 -12.10 -0.63
CA GLU A 81 10.33 -13.07 0.13
C GLU A 81 10.02 -14.48 -0.36
N ILE A 82 10.55 -14.85 -1.54
CA ILE A 82 10.26 -16.13 -2.21
C ILE A 82 11.20 -17.27 -1.80
N GLU A 83 12.33 -16.96 -1.18
CA GLU A 83 13.31 -17.97 -0.79
C GLU A 83 12.88 -18.65 0.52
N GLU A 84 12.88 -19.98 0.52
CA GLU A 84 12.60 -20.79 1.72
C GLU A 84 13.54 -20.44 2.87
N GLY A 85 12.99 -20.25 4.06
CA GLY A 85 13.76 -19.90 5.26
C GLY A 85 14.21 -18.43 5.29
N LYS A 86 13.61 -17.54 4.48
CA LYS A 86 14.05 -16.14 4.29
C LYS A 86 12.93 -15.12 4.47
N THR A 87 11.89 -15.46 5.23
CA THR A 87 10.78 -14.52 5.47
C THR A 87 11.09 -13.51 6.58
N GLY A 88 10.48 -12.32 6.52
CA GLY A 88 10.65 -11.24 7.49
C GLY A 88 11.73 -10.21 7.16
N PHE A 89 12.44 -10.34 6.03
CA PHE A 89 13.55 -9.43 5.67
C PHE A 89 13.07 -8.05 5.23
N ALA A 90 11.91 -7.92 4.61
CA ALA A 90 11.36 -6.61 4.28
C ALA A 90 11.10 -5.77 5.54
N HIS A 91 10.49 -6.38 6.56
CA HIS A 91 10.28 -5.75 7.86
C HIS A 91 11.60 -5.54 8.62
N PHE A 92 12.52 -6.50 8.55
CA PHE A 92 13.86 -6.33 9.12
C PHE A 92 14.57 -5.09 8.57
N PHE A 93 14.47 -4.83 7.25
CA PHE A 93 15.07 -3.62 6.65
C PHE A 93 14.37 -2.33 7.03
N GLU A 94 13.07 -2.37 7.33
CA GLU A 94 12.42 -1.23 7.97
C GLU A 94 13.18 -0.79 9.22
N HIS A 95 13.56 -1.74 10.08
CA HIS A 95 14.35 -1.49 11.30
C HIS A 95 15.79 -1.07 10.96
N MET A 96 16.47 -1.81 10.09
CA MET A 96 17.88 -1.57 9.77
C MET A 96 18.14 -0.20 9.17
N MET A 97 17.21 0.34 8.40
CA MET A 97 17.32 1.66 7.81
C MET A 97 17.45 2.79 8.87
N PHE A 98 17.06 2.55 10.11
CA PHE A 98 17.23 3.49 11.22
C PHE A 98 18.53 3.27 12.02
N ARG A 99 19.37 2.30 11.64
CA ARG A 99 20.68 2.08 12.29
C ARG A 99 21.76 3.06 11.85
N GLY A 100 21.55 3.71 10.69
CA GLY A 100 22.39 4.80 10.22
C GLY A 100 23.50 4.36 9.26
N THR A 101 24.42 5.27 9.05
CA THR A 101 25.55 5.18 8.11
C THR A 101 26.83 5.63 8.80
N ASP A 102 27.97 5.57 8.10
CA ASP A 102 29.22 6.17 8.60
C ASP A 102 29.10 7.69 8.78
N LYS A 103 28.31 8.39 7.93
CA LYS A 103 28.10 9.84 7.99
C LYS A 103 27.10 10.23 9.06
N TYR A 104 26.01 9.47 9.16
CA TYR A 104 24.94 9.65 10.11
C TYR A 104 24.66 8.37 10.91
N PRO A 105 25.55 8.02 11.90
CA PRO A 105 25.23 6.99 12.86
C PRO A 105 23.88 7.29 13.54
N LYS A 106 23.20 6.29 14.08
CA LYS A 106 21.83 6.39 14.64
C LYS A 106 21.64 7.63 15.52
N GLU A 107 22.50 7.85 16.49
CA GLU A 107 22.39 8.97 17.43
C GLU A 107 22.51 10.33 16.73
N LYS A 108 23.36 10.40 15.69
CA LYS A 108 23.54 11.62 14.89
C LYS A 108 22.35 11.87 13.96
N TYR A 109 21.80 10.81 13.38
CA TYR A 109 20.56 10.90 12.60
C TYR A 109 19.42 11.46 13.46
N ASP A 110 19.20 10.90 14.66
CA ASP A 110 18.17 11.33 15.61
C ASP A 110 18.40 12.79 16.09
N GLU A 111 19.65 13.20 16.30
CA GLU A 111 20.00 14.58 16.66
C GLU A 111 19.65 15.57 15.54
N VAL A 112 20.04 15.23 14.30
CA VAL A 112 19.74 16.08 13.14
C VAL A 112 18.25 16.17 12.90
N LEU A 113 17.53 15.04 12.94
CA LEU A 113 16.07 14.99 12.78
C LEU A 113 15.36 15.92 13.76
N LYS A 114 15.75 15.87 15.05
CA LYS A 114 15.23 16.80 16.07
C LYS A 114 15.60 18.26 15.79
N SER A 115 16.83 18.52 15.33
CA SER A 115 17.31 19.88 15.06
C SER A 115 16.57 20.57 13.93
N ILE A 116 16.10 19.81 12.95
CA ILE A 116 15.30 20.31 11.82
C ILE A 116 13.79 20.30 12.09
N GLY A 117 13.38 19.89 13.29
CA GLY A 117 11.97 19.83 13.67
C GLY A 117 11.15 18.83 12.89
N ALA A 118 11.78 17.73 12.42
CA ALA A 118 11.10 16.68 11.69
C ALA A 118 10.80 15.46 12.59
N ALA A 119 9.70 14.77 12.29
CA ALA A 119 9.36 13.46 12.83
C ALA A 119 9.39 12.44 11.68
N ALA A 120 10.05 11.31 11.89
CA ALA A 120 10.18 10.25 10.90
C ALA A 120 9.66 8.92 11.44
N ASN A 121 9.13 8.10 10.54
CA ASN A 121 8.72 6.72 10.81
C ASN A 121 8.81 5.89 9.53
N ALA A 122 8.53 4.59 9.65
CA ALA A 122 8.38 3.70 8.52
C ALA A 122 7.30 2.65 8.80
N ASN A 123 6.88 1.94 7.78
CA ASN A 123 6.01 0.78 7.92
C ASN A 123 6.15 -0.16 6.72
N THR A 124 6.06 -1.45 6.98
CA THR A 124 6.13 -2.53 5.99
C THR A 124 4.78 -3.20 5.84
N TRP A 125 4.42 -3.54 4.61
CA TRP A 125 3.24 -4.32 4.27
C TRP A 125 3.59 -5.41 3.27
N PHE A 126 2.61 -6.14 2.77
CA PHE A 126 2.85 -7.21 1.79
C PHE A 126 3.63 -6.73 0.56
N ASP A 127 3.25 -5.59 -0.02
CA ASP A 127 3.74 -5.15 -1.33
C ASP A 127 4.73 -3.98 -1.27
N ARG A 128 5.01 -3.45 -0.08
CA ARG A 128 5.79 -2.21 0.03
C ARG A 128 6.42 -2.01 1.40
N THR A 129 7.46 -1.20 1.43
CA THR A 129 7.97 -0.52 2.64
C THR A 129 7.97 0.98 2.39
N VAL A 130 7.40 1.76 3.30
CA VAL A 130 7.32 3.21 3.19
C VAL A 130 8.11 3.84 4.33
N TYR A 131 9.03 4.73 3.96
CA TYR A 131 9.77 5.60 4.87
C TYR A 131 9.22 7.00 4.71
N HIS A 132 8.94 7.67 5.82
CA HIS A 132 8.36 9.01 5.75
C HIS A 132 8.87 9.91 6.86
N MET A 133 8.92 11.20 6.56
CA MET A 133 9.13 12.24 7.55
C MET A 133 8.31 13.48 7.21
N THR A 134 7.91 14.21 8.25
CA THR A 134 7.19 15.48 8.12
C THR A 134 7.85 16.51 9.00
N GLY A 135 8.10 17.70 8.45
CA GLY A 135 8.81 18.75 9.16
C GLY A 135 8.79 20.09 8.45
N ASN A 136 9.73 20.96 8.82
CA ASN A 136 9.84 22.30 8.24
C ASN A 136 10.28 22.23 6.77
N ALA A 137 9.49 22.83 5.86
CA ALA A 137 9.77 22.88 4.43
C ALA A 137 11.08 23.63 4.08
N GLU A 138 11.54 24.57 4.94
CA GLU A 138 12.85 25.22 4.77
C GLU A 138 14.01 24.23 4.96
N MET A 139 13.78 23.14 5.70
CA MET A 139 14.75 22.08 5.97
C MET A 139 14.65 20.89 4.98
N LEU A 140 13.90 21.06 3.89
CA LEU A 140 13.72 20.00 2.90
C LEU A 140 15.06 19.50 2.32
N ASP A 141 16.04 20.38 2.14
CA ASP A 141 17.39 20.03 1.73
C ASP A 141 18.03 19.00 2.68
N LYS A 142 17.93 19.24 3.99
CA LYS A 142 18.44 18.33 5.00
C LYS A 142 17.65 17.01 5.07
N MET A 143 16.35 17.02 4.79
CA MET A 143 15.56 15.79 4.70
C MET A 143 16.05 14.94 3.53
N PHE A 144 16.28 15.54 2.36
CA PHE A 144 16.87 14.85 1.20
C PHE A 144 18.25 14.27 1.50
N GLU A 145 19.11 15.03 2.15
CA GLU A 145 20.45 14.59 2.52
C GLU A 145 20.42 13.36 3.44
N LEU A 146 19.59 13.38 4.49
CA LEU A 146 19.45 12.27 5.45
C LEU A 146 18.94 11.00 4.76
N GLU A 147 17.89 11.14 3.95
CA GLU A 147 17.28 10.00 3.27
C GLU A 147 18.19 9.41 2.20
N ALA A 148 18.81 10.25 1.37
CA ALA A 148 19.73 9.79 0.35
C ALA A 148 20.92 9.05 0.95
N ASP A 149 21.48 9.57 2.06
CA ASP A 149 22.60 8.93 2.71
C ASP A 149 22.24 7.51 3.21
N ARG A 150 21.11 7.34 3.90
CA ARG A 150 20.71 6.03 4.40
C ARG A 150 20.30 5.05 3.30
N PHE A 151 19.71 5.53 2.20
CA PHE A 151 19.28 4.68 1.09
C PHE A 151 20.46 4.21 0.22
N MET A 152 21.51 5.02 0.08
CA MET A 152 22.68 4.68 -0.73
C MET A 152 23.85 4.14 0.06
N ASN A 153 23.97 4.49 1.35
CA ASN A 153 25.16 4.24 2.15
C ASN A 153 24.87 3.48 3.46
N LEU A 154 23.71 2.81 3.55
CA LEU A 154 23.40 1.97 4.72
C LEU A 154 24.57 1.02 4.99
N LYS A 155 25.07 1.03 6.23
CA LYS A 155 26.19 0.22 6.63
C LYS A 155 26.01 -0.27 8.05
N TYR A 156 26.12 -1.56 8.22
CA TYR A 156 25.99 -2.22 9.52
C TYR A 156 26.97 -3.39 9.62
N SER A 157 27.40 -3.66 10.84
CA SER A 157 28.20 -4.83 11.15
C SER A 157 27.33 -6.07 11.36
N GLU A 158 27.92 -7.26 11.27
CA GLU A 158 27.23 -8.51 11.65
C GLU A 158 26.74 -8.45 13.12
N ALA A 159 27.43 -7.74 14.00
CA ALA A 159 27.01 -7.56 15.38
C ALA A 159 25.73 -6.69 15.46
N ASP A 160 25.65 -5.59 14.72
CA ASP A 160 24.46 -4.73 14.66
C ASP A 160 23.28 -5.47 14.03
N PHE A 161 23.54 -6.24 12.97
CA PHE A 161 22.57 -7.11 12.34
C PHE A 161 21.94 -8.09 13.34
N LYS A 162 22.76 -8.80 14.12
CA LYS A 162 22.28 -9.75 15.15
C LYS A 162 21.48 -9.08 16.25
N VAL A 163 21.84 -7.86 16.63
CA VAL A 163 21.08 -7.08 17.61
C VAL A 163 19.70 -6.75 17.07
N GLU A 164 19.61 -6.31 15.79
CA GLU A 164 18.32 -5.96 15.19
C GLU A 164 17.45 -7.18 14.91
N ALA A 165 18.03 -8.29 14.45
CA ALA A 165 17.32 -9.57 14.32
C ALA A 165 16.75 -10.03 15.67
N GLY A 166 17.46 -9.78 16.77
CA GLY A 166 16.96 -9.99 18.13
C GLY A 166 15.77 -9.09 18.48
N ALA A 167 15.77 -7.84 18.02
CA ALA A 167 14.64 -6.91 18.22
C ALA A 167 13.40 -7.37 17.45
N VAL A 168 13.53 -7.76 16.17
CA VAL A 168 12.45 -8.32 15.35
C VAL A 168 11.88 -9.59 15.99
N LYS A 169 12.73 -10.50 16.49
CA LYS A 169 12.28 -11.68 17.24
C LYS A 169 11.50 -11.31 18.51
N GLY A 170 11.95 -10.29 19.23
CA GLY A 170 11.25 -9.77 20.41
C GLY A 170 9.88 -9.22 20.04
N GLU A 171 9.79 -8.50 18.93
CA GLU A 171 8.54 -7.98 18.40
C GLU A 171 7.59 -9.10 17.97
N TYR A 172 8.07 -10.10 17.24
CA TYR A 172 7.29 -11.29 16.89
C TYR A 172 6.68 -11.91 18.15
N THR A 173 7.51 -12.17 19.18
CA THR A 173 7.05 -12.77 20.43
C THR A 173 5.97 -11.93 21.12
N LYS A 174 6.13 -10.61 21.12
CA LYS A 174 5.14 -9.67 21.67
C LYS A 174 3.84 -9.70 20.87
N ASN A 175 3.92 -9.66 19.56
CA ASN A 175 2.75 -9.64 18.67
C ASN A 175 1.99 -10.98 18.72
N TYR A 176 2.72 -12.09 18.73
CA TYR A 176 2.16 -13.45 18.78
C TYR A 176 1.54 -13.80 20.15
N ALA A 177 1.74 -12.99 21.18
CA ALA A 177 0.98 -13.09 22.42
C ALA A 177 -0.52 -12.74 22.22
N SER A 178 -0.88 -12.04 21.14
CA SER A 178 -2.26 -11.75 20.77
C SER A 178 -2.89 -12.92 20.02
N PRO A 179 -4.04 -13.46 20.46
CA PRO A 179 -4.77 -14.48 19.70
C PRO A 179 -5.17 -14.02 18.29
N TYR A 180 -5.44 -12.74 18.08
CA TYR A 180 -5.70 -12.19 16.73
C TYR A 180 -4.50 -12.35 15.81
N MET A 181 -3.28 -12.11 16.28
CA MET A 181 -2.09 -12.27 15.44
C MET A 181 -1.84 -13.74 15.09
N LYS A 182 -2.09 -14.66 16.04
CA LYS A 182 -2.06 -16.11 15.76
C LYS A 182 -3.08 -16.49 14.69
N LEU A 183 -4.32 -15.98 14.79
CA LEU A 183 -5.35 -16.23 13.79
C LEU A 183 -4.98 -15.63 12.44
N TYR A 184 -4.49 -14.41 12.43
CA TYR A 184 -4.07 -13.69 11.22
C TYR A 184 -3.00 -14.49 10.45
N GLU A 185 -1.92 -14.88 11.10
CA GLU A 185 -0.86 -15.71 10.50
C GLU A 185 -1.43 -17.04 10.01
N LYS A 186 -2.22 -17.75 10.84
CA LYS A 186 -2.82 -19.04 10.47
C LYS A 186 -3.79 -18.91 9.30
N THR A 187 -4.57 -17.83 9.24
CA THR A 187 -5.49 -17.54 8.14
C THR A 187 -4.75 -17.42 6.82
N TYR A 188 -3.72 -16.58 6.76
CA TYR A 188 -2.94 -16.38 5.54
C TYR A 188 -2.21 -17.66 5.11
N ASN A 189 -1.57 -18.37 6.05
CA ASN A 189 -0.92 -19.66 5.78
C ASN A 189 -1.90 -20.75 5.33
N THR A 190 -3.16 -20.71 5.77
CA THR A 190 -4.21 -21.63 5.33
C THR A 190 -4.75 -21.22 3.95
N ALA A 191 -4.98 -19.93 3.73
CA ALA A 191 -5.54 -19.42 2.49
C ALA A 191 -4.59 -19.53 1.30
N PHE A 192 -3.28 -19.30 1.49
CA PHE A 192 -2.28 -19.36 0.44
C PHE A 192 -1.39 -20.60 0.58
N LYS A 193 -1.06 -21.25 -0.55
CA LYS A 193 -0.25 -22.47 -0.59
C LYS A 193 1.10 -22.26 -1.28
N GLU A 194 1.12 -21.47 -2.34
CA GLU A 194 2.31 -21.20 -3.16
C GLU A 194 2.71 -19.74 -3.13
N HIS A 195 1.73 -18.84 -3.07
CA HIS A 195 2.00 -17.40 -3.09
C HIS A 195 2.57 -16.93 -1.74
N THR A 196 3.51 -16.01 -1.78
CA THR A 196 4.19 -15.45 -0.60
C THR A 196 3.26 -14.70 0.38
N TYR A 197 2.02 -14.39 0.00
CA TYR A 197 1.01 -13.94 0.97
C TYR A 197 0.64 -15.01 2.01
N SER A 198 1.23 -16.19 1.94
CA SER A 198 1.09 -17.24 2.97
C SER A 198 1.68 -16.88 4.32
N HIS A 199 2.56 -15.89 4.39
CA HIS A 199 3.15 -15.39 5.63
C HIS A 199 2.88 -13.89 5.85
N THR A 200 2.99 -13.47 7.09
CA THR A 200 2.84 -12.07 7.49
C THR A 200 4.13 -11.28 7.22
N THR A 201 4.06 -9.96 7.34
CA THR A 201 5.22 -9.07 7.11
C THR A 201 6.39 -9.35 8.04
N ILE A 202 6.15 -9.88 9.25
CA ILE A 202 7.20 -10.22 10.20
C ILE A 202 7.89 -11.56 9.88
N GLY A 203 7.31 -12.37 8.98
CA GLY A 203 7.81 -13.68 8.56
C GLY A 203 7.27 -14.83 9.41
N PHE A 204 7.71 -16.04 9.10
CA PHE A 204 7.46 -17.22 9.92
C PHE A 204 8.38 -17.26 11.14
N TRP A 205 7.90 -17.85 12.23
CA TRP A 205 8.67 -17.95 13.47
C TRP A 205 10.04 -18.60 13.30
N GLU A 206 10.11 -19.70 12.55
CA GLU A 206 11.33 -20.44 12.29
C GLU A 206 12.36 -19.58 11.59
N ASP A 207 11.96 -18.79 10.61
CA ASP A 207 12.83 -17.90 9.84
C ASP A 207 13.31 -16.73 10.69
N VAL A 208 12.43 -16.14 11.49
CA VAL A 208 12.77 -15.07 12.43
C VAL A 208 13.75 -15.55 13.50
N VAL A 209 13.62 -16.81 13.96
CA VAL A 209 14.57 -17.41 14.91
C VAL A 209 15.94 -17.62 14.28
N ASP A 210 16.00 -18.02 13.00
CA ASP A 210 17.24 -18.25 12.27
C ASP A 210 17.85 -16.98 11.65
N MET A 211 17.08 -15.90 11.54
CA MET A 211 17.53 -14.63 10.96
C MET A 211 18.93 -14.16 11.45
N PRO A 212 19.30 -14.27 12.75
CA PRO A 212 20.64 -13.87 13.21
C PRO A 212 21.82 -14.57 12.51
N ASN A 213 21.57 -15.70 11.83
CA ASN A 213 22.58 -16.47 11.08
C ASN A 213 22.65 -16.09 9.60
N GLN A 214 21.85 -15.09 9.15
CA GLN A 214 21.62 -14.79 7.73
C GLN A 214 22.18 -13.40 7.32
N TYR A 215 23.29 -12.98 7.91
CA TYR A 215 23.92 -11.70 7.64
C TYR A 215 24.23 -11.49 6.15
N GLU A 216 24.86 -12.46 5.50
CA GLU A 216 25.21 -12.36 4.07
C GLU A 216 23.95 -12.19 3.18
N TYR A 217 22.88 -12.94 3.49
CA TYR A 217 21.62 -12.78 2.76
C TYR A 217 21.01 -11.38 2.96
N SER A 218 21.18 -10.78 4.13
CA SER A 218 20.69 -9.42 4.35
C SER A 218 21.36 -8.41 3.40
N LEU A 219 22.65 -8.56 3.16
CA LEU A 219 23.36 -7.69 2.20
C LEU A 219 22.85 -7.88 0.78
N GLU A 220 22.58 -9.14 0.37
CA GLU A 220 21.97 -9.44 -0.93
C GLU A 220 20.56 -8.88 -1.07
N PHE A 221 19.72 -8.99 -0.02
CA PHE A 221 18.38 -8.47 -0.02
C PHE A 221 18.36 -6.95 -0.20
N PHE A 222 19.22 -6.25 0.53
CA PHE A 222 19.34 -4.80 0.40
C PHE A 222 19.78 -4.41 -1.02
N ASP A 223 20.81 -5.07 -1.54
CA ASP A 223 21.34 -4.81 -2.89
C ASP A 223 20.32 -5.05 -4.00
N ARG A 224 19.41 -6.01 -3.84
CA ARG A 224 18.34 -6.34 -4.80
C ARG A 224 17.24 -5.29 -4.82
N TRP A 225 16.80 -4.81 -3.66
CA TRP A 225 15.52 -4.14 -3.51
C TRP A 225 15.61 -2.64 -3.23
N TYR A 226 16.66 -2.19 -2.56
CA TYR A 226 16.84 -0.77 -2.27
C TYR A 226 17.53 -0.09 -3.44
N ARG A 227 16.77 0.07 -4.53
CA ARG A 227 17.21 0.60 -5.82
C ARG A 227 16.25 1.67 -6.34
N PRO A 228 16.74 2.63 -7.14
CA PRO A 228 15.91 3.73 -7.62
C PRO A 228 14.71 3.28 -8.45
N GLU A 229 14.83 2.23 -9.28
CA GLU A 229 13.72 1.70 -10.09
C GLU A 229 12.60 1.07 -9.28
N TYR A 230 12.85 0.67 -8.04
CA TYR A 230 11.83 0.17 -7.11
C TYR A 230 11.29 1.25 -6.18
N SER A 231 11.84 2.46 -6.26
CA SER A 231 11.58 3.54 -5.31
C SER A 231 10.84 4.70 -5.96
N THR A 232 10.02 5.39 -5.17
CA THR A 232 9.37 6.65 -5.55
C THR A 232 9.44 7.62 -4.39
N ILE A 233 9.97 8.82 -4.65
CA ILE A 233 9.94 9.94 -3.72
C ILE A 233 8.63 10.70 -3.92
N ILE A 234 7.91 11.00 -2.84
CA ILE A 234 6.71 11.85 -2.83
C ILE A 234 6.95 13.00 -1.86
N VAL A 235 6.87 14.23 -2.37
CA VAL A 235 7.00 15.43 -1.53
C VAL A 235 5.74 16.28 -1.65
N VAL A 236 5.09 16.51 -0.53
CA VAL A 236 3.83 17.28 -0.45
C VAL A 236 3.99 18.44 0.52
N GLY A 237 3.49 19.62 0.17
CA GLY A 237 3.45 20.75 1.10
C GLY A 237 3.89 22.08 0.49
N ASP A 238 4.51 22.92 1.31
CA ASP A 238 5.03 24.24 0.92
C ASP A 238 6.31 24.08 0.07
N VAL A 239 6.15 23.54 -1.11
CA VAL A 239 7.25 23.16 -2.00
C VAL A 239 6.94 23.48 -3.45
N THR A 240 7.98 23.58 -4.28
CA THR A 240 7.85 23.67 -5.73
C THR A 240 8.51 22.48 -6.41
N GLN A 241 7.97 22.04 -7.55
CA GLN A 241 8.55 20.96 -8.34
C GLN A 241 10.02 21.23 -8.71
N GLY A 242 10.35 22.47 -9.06
CA GLY A 242 11.73 22.86 -9.41
C GLY A 242 12.70 22.62 -8.26
N LYS A 243 12.33 23.00 -7.02
CA LYS A 243 13.15 22.76 -5.81
C LYS A 243 13.27 21.26 -5.52
N VAL A 244 12.17 20.52 -5.53
CA VAL A 244 12.14 19.07 -5.26
C VAL A 244 13.00 18.31 -6.28
N ASN A 245 12.82 18.59 -7.58
CA ASN A 245 13.60 17.96 -8.64
C ASN A 245 15.10 18.29 -8.58
N SER A 246 15.46 19.52 -8.16
CA SER A 246 16.87 19.90 -7.96
C SER A 246 17.51 19.07 -6.86
N LEU A 247 16.83 18.97 -5.71
CA LEU A 247 17.31 18.19 -4.56
C LEU A 247 17.36 16.69 -4.87
N ALA A 248 16.35 16.17 -5.56
CA ALA A 248 16.34 14.76 -5.96
C ALA A 248 17.54 14.42 -6.87
N ARG A 249 17.87 15.27 -7.87
CA ARG A 249 19.05 15.07 -8.70
C ARG A 249 20.36 15.22 -7.94
N GLU A 250 20.43 16.19 -7.02
CA GLU A 250 21.64 16.46 -6.23
C GLU A 250 21.96 15.28 -5.31
N TYR A 251 20.98 14.77 -4.59
CA TYR A 251 21.19 13.77 -3.54
C TYR A 251 21.03 12.33 -4.00
N PHE A 252 20.13 12.03 -4.95
CA PHE A 252 19.83 10.68 -5.42
C PHE A 252 20.27 10.42 -6.86
N GLY A 253 20.82 11.41 -7.56
CA GLY A 253 21.19 11.26 -8.98
C GLY A 253 22.24 10.18 -9.24
N GLU A 254 23.13 9.93 -8.27
CA GLU A 254 24.17 8.90 -8.33
C GLU A 254 23.73 7.53 -7.78
N TRP A 255 22.49 7.38 -7.34
CA TRP A 255 21.98 6.11 -6.90
C TRP A 255 21.80 5.18 -8.09
N GLU A 256 22.60 4.12 -8.15
CA GLU A 256 22.67 3.24 -9.30
C GLU A 256 21.49 2.27 -9.35
N PRO A 257 20.83 2.14 -10.52
CA PRO A 257 19.78 1.13 -10.71
C PRO A 257 20.37 -0.28 -10.70
N GLY A 258 19.55 -1.23 -10.25
CA GLY A 258 19.87 -2.65 -10.27
C GLY A 258 19.43 -3.35 -11.55
N THR A 259 19.63 -4.66 -11.57
CA THR A 259 19.18 -5.53 -12.67
C THR A 259 18.33 -6.69 -12.19
N TYR A 260 18.11 -6.80 -10.88
CA TYR A 260 17.38 -7.90 -10.28
C TYR A 260 15.89 -7.80 -10.66
N LYS A 261 15.33 -8.93 -11.10
CA LYS A 261 13.88 -9.09 -11.33
C LYS A 261 13.45 -10.39 -10.71
N GLN A 262 12.28 -10.38 -10.12
CA GLN A 262 11.74 -11.52 -9.41
C GLN A 262 10.42 -11.97 -10.04
N GLU A 263 10.23 -13.28 -10.10
CA GLU A 263 8.93 -13.89 -10.44
C GLU A 263 8.29 -14.38 -9.14
N ILE A 264 7.13 -13.84 -8.80
CA ILE A 264 6.38 -14.26 -7.63
C ILE A 264 5.61 -15.53 -7.96
N PRO A 265 5.63 -16.54 -7.09
CA PRO A 265 4.83 -17.75 -7.28
C PRO A 265 3.33 -17.42 -7.41
N VAL A 266 2.68 -18.01 -8.39
CA VAL A 266 1.24 -17.81 -8.62
C VAL A 266 0.47 -18.76 -7.72
N GLU A 267 -0.47 -18.24 -6.93
CA GLU A 267 -1.35 -19.07 -6.11
C GLU A 267 -2.27 -19.90 -6.99
N PRO A 268 -2.33 -21.24 -6.77
CA PRO A 268 -3.28 -22.08 -7.49
C PRO A 268 -4.74 -21.75 -7.11
N GLU A 269 -5.66 -22.09 -8.02
CA GLU A 269 -7.08 -21.90 -7.78
C GLU A 269 -7.53 -22.73 -6.57
N GLN A 270 -8.29 -22.12 -5.67
CA GLN A 270 -8.89 -22.79 -4.52
C GLN A 270 -10.23 -23.38 -4.94
N ASN A 271 -10.44 -24.67 -4.67
CA ASN A 271 -11.62 -25.41 -5.12
C ASN A 271 -12.55 -25.85 -3.97
N GLU A 272 -12.13 -25.64 -2.71
CA GLU A 272 -12.88 -26.02 -1.52
C GLU A 272 -12.68 -25.00 -0.40
N THR A 273 -13.63 -24.96 0.54
CA THR A 273 -13.51 -24.18 1.75
C THR A 273 -12.36 -24.69 2.60
N ARG A 274 -11.54 -23.78 3.11
CA ARG A 274 -10.43 -24.06 4.04
C ARG A 274 -10.76 -23.55 5.44
N TYR A 275 -10.11 -24.11 6.46
CA TYR A 275 -10.41 -23.80 7.85
C TYR A 275 -9.14 -23.51 8.65
N ALA A 276 -9.18 -22.44 9.45
CA ALA A 276 -8.15 -22.07 10.42
C ALA A 276 -8.80 -21.86 11.79
N HIS A 277 -8.26 -22.45 12.83
CA HIS A 277 -8.79 -22.33 14.19
C HIS A 277 -7.69 -22.10 15.20
N ILE A 278 -7.93 -21.20 16.14
CA ILE A 278 -7.09 -20.97 17.33
C ILE A 278 -7.94 -21.25 18.57
N GLN A 279 -7.49 -22.20 19.38
CA GLN A 279 -8.11 -22.44 20.69
C GLN A 279 -7.61 -21.39 21.69
N GLU A 280 -8.55 -20.66 22.31
CA GLU A 280 -8.24 -19.67 23.35
C GLU A 280 -9.42 -19.51 24.30
N GLU A 281 -9.23 -19.85 25.60
CA GLU A 281 -10.33 -19.90 26.56
C GLU A 281 -10.79 -18.52 27.07
N ASN A 282 -9.86 -17.59 27.25
CA ASN A 282 -10.14 -16.29 27.86
C ASN A 282 -10.15 -15.15 26.84
N PHE A 283 -10.66 -15.42 25.66
CA PHE A 283 -10.69 -14.46 24.57
C PHE A 283 -12.08 -14.39 23.92
N PRO A 284 -12.54 -13.23 23.45
CA PRO A 284 -13.80 -13.15 22.73
C PRO A 284 -13.82 -14.08 21.52
N PRO A 285 -14.90 -14.82 21.28
CA PRO A 285 -14.99 -15.63 20.09
C PRO A 285 -14.92 -14.76 18.83
N VAL A 286 -14.19 -15.23 17.82
CA VAL A 286 -14.02 -14.56 16.53
C VAL A 286 -14.45 -15.48 15.41
N LEU A 287 -15.20 -14.94 14.47
CA LEU A 287 -15.50 -15.55 13.18
C LEU A 287 -15.00 -14.60 12.10
N SER A 288 -14.19 -15.12 11.18
CA SER A 288 -13.68 -14.40 10.02
C SER A 288 -13.90 -15.24 8.76
N LEU A 289 -14.66 -14.74 7.81
CA LEU A 289 -14.93 -15.35 6.53
C LEU A 289 -14.06 -14.67 5.46
N ASN A 290 -13.00 -15.36 5.04
CA ASN A 290 -11.96 -14.78 4.18
C ASN A 290 -12.08 -15.34 2.76
N TYR A 291 -12.46 -14.51 1.81
CA TYR A 291 -12.62 -14.90 0.41
C TYR A 291 -11.39 -14.45 -0.40
N LYS A 292 -10.91 -15.32 -1.29
CA LYS A 292 -9.90 -14.92 -2.30
C LYS A 292 -10.49 -13.83 -3.20
N GLY A 293 -10.01 -12.61 -3.05
CA GLY A 293 -10.38 -11.45 -3.85
C GLY A 293 -9.53 -11.29 -5.11
N PRO A 294 -9.80 -10.27 -5.92
CA PRO A 294 -8.99 -9.94 -7.10
C PRO A 294 -7.68 -9.23 -6.70
N ALA A 295 -6.73 -9.19 -7.61
CA ALA A 295 -5.64 -8.22 -7.60
C ALA A 295 -6.20 -6.80 -7.77
N PHE A 296 -5.55 -5.81 -7.17
CA PHE A 296 -5.93 -4.42 -7.38
C PHE A 296 -5.68 -4.00 -8.82
N THR A 297 -6.67 -3.42 -9.44
CA THR A 297 -6.54 -2.73 -10.73
C THR A 297 -7.60 -1.64 -10.87
N VAL A 298 -7.27 -0.58 -11.59
CA VAL A 298 -8.22 0.47 -11.96
C VAL A 298 -8.90 0.19 -13.31
N GLU A 299 -8.55 -0.92 -13.98
CA GLU A 299 -9.05 -1.25 -15.32
C GLU A 299 -10.40 -1.98 -15.30
N ASN A 300 -10.80 -2.55 -14.15
CA ASN A 300 -12.12 -3.14 -13.93
C ASN A 300 -12.76 -2.62 -12.65
N LEU A 301 -13.93 -3.12 -12.28
CA LEU A 301 -14.69 -2.66 -11.13
C LEU A 301 -14.68 -3.64 -9.95
N ASP A 302 -13.90 -4.72 -10.01
CA ASP A 302 -13.99 -5.81 -9.05
C ASP A 302 -13.67 -5.35 -7.62
N MET A 303 -12.54 -4.67 -7.43
CA MET A 303 -12.19 -4.13 -6.11
C MET A 303 -13.16 -3.02 -5.67
N ALA A 304 -13.53 -2.11 -6.58
CA ALA A 304 -14.46 -1.05 -6.26
C ALA A 304 -15.83 -1.61 -5.80
N ALA A 305 -16.30 -2.69 -6.43
CA ALA A 305 -17.53 -3.35 -6.04
C ALA A 305 -17.42 -4.07 -4.69
N LEU A 306 -16.30 -4.74 -4.40
CA LEU A 306 -16.06 -5.37 -3.10
C LEU A 306 -15.97 -4.33 -1.97
N ASP A 307 -15.31 -3.18 -2.20
CA ASP A 307 -15.28 -2.07 -1.24
C ASP A 307 -16.68 -1.51 -0.97
N VAL A 308 -17.48 -1.35 -2.04
CA VAL A 308 -18.88 -0.90 -1.93
C VAL A 308 -19.72 -1.95 -1.18
N ILE A 309 -19.56 -3.25 -1.47
CA ILE A 309 -20.25 -4.32 -0.73
C ILE A 309 -19.93 -4.25 0.76
N GLY A 310 -18.65 -4.10 1.14
CA GLY A 310 -18.25 -3.97 2.53
C GLY A 310 -18.91 -2.77 3.23
N SER A 311 -18.88 -1.62 2.58
CA SER A 311 -19.48 -0.39 3.13
C SER A 311 -21.00 -0.41 3.17
N LEU A 312 -21.66 -0.99 2.14
CA LEU A 312 -23.11 -1.04 2.03
C LEU A 312 -23.72 -2.08 2.97
N ALA A 313 -23.17 -3.30 2.93
CA ALA A 313 -23.81 -4.47 3.53
C ALA A 313 -23.34 -4.76 4.97
N PHE A 314 -22.16 -4.28 5.40
CA PHE A 314 -21.56 -4.66 6.69
C PHE A 314 -21.13 -3.48 7.57
N SER A 315 -21.38 -2.23 7.15
CA SER A 315 -21.08 -1.07 8.00
C SER A 315 -22.12 -0.87 9.10
N GLU A 316 -21.85 0.04 10.04
CA GLU A 316 -22.74 0.42 11.14
C GLU A 316 -24.16 0.87 10.70
N ARG A 317 -24.34 1.19 9.41
CA ARG A 317 -25.63 1.62 8.84
C ARG A 317 -26.44 0.45 8.30
N SER A 318 -25.83 -0.71 8.09
CA SER A 318 -26.47 -1.87 7.48
C SER A 318 -27.48 -2.55 8.42
N ASP A 319 -28.46 -3.24 7.84
CA ASP A 319 -29.49 -3.95 8.59
C ASP A 319 -28.89 -5.10 9.41
N ILE A 320 -27.88 -5.82 8.87
CA ILE A 320 -27.22 -6.92 9.60
C ILE A 320 -26.46 -6.38 10.82
N TYR A 321 -25.77 -5.25 10.70
CA TYR A 321 -25.09 -4.63 11.83
C TYR A 321 -26.10 -4.23 12.91
N LYS A 322 -27.19 -3.56 12.52
CA LYS A 322 -28.24 -3.20 13.45
C LYS A 322 -28.81 -4.43 14.15
N LYS A 323 -29.14 -5.49 13.40
CA LYS A 323 -29.65 -6.74 13.95
C LYS A 323 -28.69 -7.35 14.95
N LEU A 324 -27.47 -7.71 14.49
CA LEU A 324 -26.54 -8.54 15.28
C LEU A 324 -25.82 -7.76 16.40
N VAL A 325 -25.50 -6.47 16.16
CA VAL A 325 -24.71 -5.67 17.11
C VAL A 325 -25.61 -4.86 18.07
N VAL A 326 -26.67 -4.22 17.53
CA VAL A 326 -27.48 -3.29 18.33
C VAL A 326 -28.65 -3.98 19.02
N ASP A 327 -29.46 -4.73 18.25
CA ASP A 327 -30.74 -5.27 18.73
C ASP A 327 -30.50 -6.60 19.50
N GLU A 328 -29.86 -7.58 18.87
CA GLU A 328 -29.62 -8.91 19.45
C GLU A 328 -28.38 -9.00 20.35
N ARG A 329 -27.39 -8.13 20.09
CA ARG A 329 -26.13 -8.05 20.86
C ARG A 329 -25.33 -9.36 20.87
N LYS A 330 -25.42 -10.16 19.81
CA LYS A 330 -24.65 -11.36 19.61
C LYS A 330 -23.23 -11.07 19.15
N VAL A 331 -23.05 -9.94 18.48
CA VAL A 331 -21.79 -9.47 17.93
C VAL A 331 -21.39 -8.14 18.57
N ARG A 332 -20.14 -8.00 18.96
CA ARG A 332 -19.56 -6.75 19.50
C ARG A 332 -19.09 -5.84 18.39
N GLN A 333 -18.56 -6.43 17.32
CA GLN A 333 -18.03 -5.72 16.17
C GLN A 333 -18.26 -6.56 14.91
N LEU A 334 -18.75 -5.93 13.87
CA LEU A 334 -18.91 -6.50 12.54
C LEU A 334 -18.34 -5.53 11.53
N ASN A 335 -17.51 -6.02 10.65
CA ASN A 335 -16.98 -5.25 9.52
C ASN A 335 -16.68 -6.17 8.36
N ALA A 336 -16.58 -5.58 7.16
CA ALA A 336 -16.09 -6.29 5.99
C ALA A 336 -15.21 -5.39 5.15
N GLY A 337 -14.25 -6.02 4.46
CA GLY A 337 -13.33 -5.34 3.58
C GLY A 337 -12.10 -6.18 3.27
N GLY A 338 -11.21 -5.64 2.47
CA GLY A 338 -9.95 -6.27 2.13
C GLY A 338 -8.86 -5.21 1.97
N PHE A 339 -7.63 -5.66 2.00
CA PHE A 339 -6.51 -4.81 1.63
C PHE A 339 -6.32 -4.88 0.11
N ASN A 340 -6.16 -3.73 -0.52
CA ASN A 340 -5.72 -3.67 -1.90
C ASN A 340 -4.29 -4.19 -1.99
N THR A 341 -4.08 -5.21 -2.81
CA THR A 341 -2.79 -5.89 -3.00
C THR A 341 -2.47 -6.02 -4.48
N VAL A 342 -1.17 -6.10 -4.79
CA VAL A 342 -0.68 -6.22 -6.18
C VAL A 342 -1.13 -7.53 -6.83
N ASP A 343 -1.15 -8.62 -6.07
CA ASP A 343 -1.69 -9.92 -6.48
C ASP A 343 -3.03 -10.21 -5.78
N PRO A 344 -3.79 -11.22 -6.20
CA PRO A 344 -5.04 -11.60 -5.55
C PRO A 344 -4.87 -11.84 -4.04
N GLY A 345 -5.52 -11.00 -3.22
CA GLY A 345 -5.48 -11.03 -1.76
C GLY A 345 -6.72 -11.64 -1.12
N LEU A 346 -6.99 -11.27 0.12
CA LEU A 346 -8.20 -11.67 0.86
C LEU A 346 -9.14 -10.47 1.04
N TRP A 347 -10.42 -10.74 0.86
CA TRP A 347 -11.52 -9.89 1.29
C TRP A 347 -12.30 -10.62 2.37
N SER A 348 -12.55 -9.98 3.51
CA SER A 348 -13.06 -10.67 4.70
C SER A 348 -14.32 -10.04 5.25
N VAL A 349 -15.15 -10.87 5.89
CA VAL A 349 -16.19 -10.44 6.82
C VAL A 349 -15.79 -10.91 8.21
N ASP A 350 -15.59 -9.96 9.14
CA ASP A 350 -15.07 -10.22 10.47
C ASP A 350 -16.11 -9.91 11.54
N ALA A 351 -16.38 -10.85 12.41
CA ALA A 351 -17.29 -10.73 13.55
C ALA A 351 -16.58 -11.10 14.86
N ILE A 352 -16.60 -10.18 15.83
CA ILE A 352 -16.23 -10.47 17.23
C ILE A 352 -17.52 -10.75 17.99
N LEU A 353 -17.69 -11.98 18.45
CA LEU A 353 -18.93 -12.40 19.10
C LEU A 353 -18.94 -12.10 20.60
N VAL A 354 -20.13 -12.15 21.19
CA VAL A 354 -20.33 -12.12 22.63
C VAL A 354 -20.19 -13.52 23.20
N ASN A 355 -20.83 -14.53 22.60
CA ASN A 355 -20.78 -15.93 23.00
C ASN A 355 -20.42 -16.81 21.82
N LYS A 356 -19.69 -17.91 22.04
CA LYS A 356 -19.31 -18.84 20.99
C LYS A 356 -20.50 -19.63 20.43
N GLU A 357 -21.53 -19.84 21.25
CA GLU A 357 -22.75 -20.55 20.89
C GLU A 357 -23.53 -19.84 19.77
N ASP A 358 -23.34 -18.54 19.61
CA ASP A 358 -23.97 -17.73 18.56
C ASP A 358 -23.24 -17.81 17.21
N MET A 359 -22.06 -18.45 17.15
CA MET A 359 -21.18 -18.41 15.97
C MET A 359 -21.84 -18.98 14.71
N THR A 360 -22.52 -20.12 14.83
CA THR A 360 -23.22 -20.76 13.71
C THR A 360 -24.37 -19.88 13.19
N GLU A 361 -25.14 -19.29 14.10
CA GLU A 361 -26.25 -18.39 13.73
C GLU A 361 -25.72 -17.13 13.05
N VAL A 362 -24.69 -16.49 13.60
CA VAL A 362 -24.05 -15.29 13.01
C VAL A 362 -23.49 -15.60 11.63
N LYS A 363 -22.85 -16.77 11.45
CA LYS A 363 -22.39 -17.20 10.12
C LYS A 363 -23.52 -17.34 9.14
N ASN A 364 -24.60 -18.01 9.53
CA ASN A 364 -25.77 -18.22 8.66
C ASN A 364 -26.40 -16.87 8.23
N GLU A 365 -26.49 -15.90 9.13
CA GLU A 365 -26.98 -14.55 8.81
C GLU A 365 -26.09 -13.81 7.78
N ILE A 366 -24.76 -13.99 7.91
CA ILE A 366 -23.80 -13.44 6.93
C ILE A 366 -23.97 -14.17 5.59
N ASP A 367 -24.06 -15.50 5.58
CA ASP A 367 -24.25 -16.29 4.37
C ASP A 367 -25.56 -15.94 3.66
N GLU A 368 -26.68 -15.79 4.39
CA GLU A 368 -27.95 -15.38 3.84
C GLU A 368 -27.87 -14.00 3.18
N LEU A 369 -27.17 -13.04 3.81
CA LEU A 369 -26.93 -11.73 3.23
C LEU A 369 -26.11 -11.82 1.94
N ILE A 370 -25.05 -12.64 1.93
CA ILE A 370 -24.21 -12.86 0.74
C ILE A 370 -25.04 -13.47 -0.39
N GLU A 371 -25.89 -14.49 -0.11
CA GLU A 371 -26.77 -15.09 -1.11
C GLU A 371 -27.80 -14.08 -1.64
N LYS A 372 -28.29 -13.17 -0.79
CA LYS A 372 -29.14 -12.07 -1.21
C LYS A 372 -28.41 -11.11 -2.16
N LEU A 373 -27.14 -10.73 -1.85
CA LEU A 373 -26.31 -9.90 -2.72
C LEU A 373 -26.05 -10.54 -4.09
N LYS A 374 -26.05 -11.86 -4.19
CA LYS A 374 -25.87 -12.61 -5.44
C LYS A 374 -27.13 -12.68 -6.29
N SER A 375 -28.32 -12.68 -5.65
CA SER A 375 -29.60 -13.00 -6.30
C SER A 375 -30.54 -11.83 -6.46
N GLU A 376 -30.41 -10.78 -5.64
CA GLU A 376 -31.29 -9.63 -5.62
C GLU A 376 -30.51 -8.33 -5.82
N PRO A 377 -31.03 -7.38 -6.62
CA PRO A 377 -30.40 -6.07 -6.75
C PRO A 377 -30.52 -5.29 -5.44
N VAL A 378 -29.43 -4.64 -5.03
CA VAL A 378 -29.42 -3.73 -3.89
C VAL A 378 -30.25 -2.46 -4.19
N ASP A 379 -30.74 -1.78 -3.16
CA ASP A 379 -31.44 -0.52 -3.32
C ASP A 379 -30.54 0.56 -3.94
N SER A 380 -30.97 1.13 -5.04
CA SER A 380 -30.17 2.09 -5.79
C SER A 380 -29.94 3.41 -5.04
N VAL A 381 -30.86 3.82 -4.16
CA VAL A 381 -30.71 5.05 -3.37
C VAL A 381 -29.66 4.84 -2.29
N GLU A 382 -29.71 3.71 -1.60
CA GLU A 382 -28.74 3.33 -0.58
C GLU A 382 -27.35 3.15 -1.18
N LEU A 383 -27.25 2.53 -2.36
CA LEU A 383 -26.01 2.40 -3.12
C LEU A 383 -25.37 3.76 -3.42
N GLU A 384 -26.14 4.71 -3.96
CA GLU A 384 -25.62 6.06 -4.27
C GLU A 384 -25.21 6.83 -3.01
N GLN A 385 -25.94 6.69 -1.91
CA GLN A 385 -25.57 7.28 -0.62
C GLN A 385 -24.26 6.68 -0.09
N THR A 386 -24.07 5.36 -0.20
CA THR A 386 -22.86 4.67 0.23
C THR A 386 -21.65 5.13 -0.59
N LYS A 387 -21.75 5.15 -1.92
CA LYS A 387 -20.68 5.65 -2.80
C LYS A 387 -20.30 7.11 -2.48
N SER A 388 -21.30 7.96 -2.27
CA SER A 388 -21.10 9.36 -1.88
C SER A 388 -20.37 9.46 -0.55
N HIS A 389 -20.80 8.67 0.45
CA HIS A 389 -20.15 8.65 1.76
C HIS A 389 -18.67 8.23 1.69
N MET A 390 -18.36 7.19 0.94
CA MET A 390 -16.98 6.72 0.73
C MET A 390 -16.10 7.81 0.10
N LYS A 391 -16.60 8.48 -0.93
CA LYS A 391 -15.90 9.57 -1.63
C LYS A 391 -15.70 10.79 -0.73
N TYR A 392 -16.73 11.22 -0.01
CA TYR A 392 -16.61 12.33 0.94
C TYR A 392 -15.68 12.00 2.10
N GLY A 393 -15.70 10.76 2.60
CA GLY A 393 -14.77 10.28 3.61
C GLY A 393 -13.33 10.43 3.15
N TYR A 394 -13.02 10.04 1.94
CA TYR A 394 -11.69 10.25 1.35
C TYR A 394 -11.32 11.74 1.24
N ALA A 395 -12.19 12.53 0.62
CA ALA A 395 -11.91 13.96 0.39
C ALA A 395 -11.67 14.74 1.70
N MET A 396 -12.33 14.35 2.78
CA MET A 396 -12.15 14.95 4.11
C MET A 396 -10.85 14.55 4.80
N ASN A 397 -10.25 13.43 4.39
CA ASN A 397 -9.02 12.91 5.01
C ASN A 397 -7.72 13.37 4.32
N ILE A 398 -7.80 14.02 3.15
CA ILE A 398 -6.62 14.54 2.44
C ILE A 398 -6.44 16.04 2.67
N ASP A 399 -6.40 16.48 3.93
CA ASP A 399 -6.44 17.87 4.37
C ASP A 399 -5.09 18.39 4.91
N ASN A 400 -4.03 17.57 4.85
CA ASN A 400 -2.70 17.92 5.29
C ASN A 400 -1.63 17.19 4.45
N PRO A 401 -0.36 17.66 4.45
CA PRO A 401 0.70 17.11 3.62
C PRO A 401 0.94 15.60 3.82
N ASP A 402 0.90 15.13 5.06
CA ASP A 402 1.15 13.73 5.42
C ASP A 402 0.05 12.81 4.87
N ALA A 403 -1.20 13.18 5.09
CA ALA A 403 -2.37 12.42 4.59
C ALA A 403 -2.41 12.38 3.05
N ILE A 404 -2.08 13.49 2.38
CA ILE A 404 -1.98 13.57 0.92
C ILE A 404 -0.87 12.64 0.42
N ALA A 405 0.33 12.72 1.01
CA ALA A 405 1.47 11.88 0.63
C ALA A 405 1.16 10.40 0.84
N ASN A 406 0.56 10.03 1.97
CA ASN A 406 0.16 8.66 2.27
C ASN A 406 -0.88 8.14 1.26
N SER A 407 -1.88 8.96 0.90
CA SER A 407 -2.89 8.60 -0.11
C SER A 407 -2.25 8.30 -1.48
N LEU A 408 -1.27 9.11 -1.91
CA LEU A 408 -0.56 8.87 -3.17
C LEU A 408 0.40 7.67 -3.07
N ALA A 409 1.00 7.43 -1.91
CA ALA A 409 1.83 6.26 -1.67
C ALA A 409 1.06 4.97 -1.96
N TRP A 410 -0.24 4.89 -1.59
CA TRP A 410 -1.11 3.76 -1.94
C TRP A 410 -1.15 3.49 -3.44
N GLN A 411 -1.34 4.52 -4.25
CA GLN A 411 -1.40 4.36 -5.71
C GLN A 411 -0.04 3.95 -6.28
N VAL A 412 1.05 4.46 -5.71
CA VAL A 412 2.42 4.18 -6.16
C VAL A 412 2.76 2.71 -6.04
N TRP A 413 2.52 2.08 -4.89
CA TRP A 413 2.90 0.66 -4.78
C TRP A 413 1.95 -0.28 -5.53
N LEU A 414 0.66 0.06 -5.64
CA LEU A 414 -0.33 -0.77 -6.33
C LEU A 414 -0.21 -0.70 -7.85
N THR A 415 0.09 0.49 -8.38
CA THR A 415 0.02 0.74 -9.84
C THR A 415 1.30 1.31 -10.45
N GLY A 416 2.24 1.75 -9.63
CA GLY A 416 3.41 2.52 -10.06
C GLY A 416 3.10 3.97 -10.43
N ASN A 417 1.82 4.40 -10.38
CA ASN A 417 1.40 5.72 -10.84
C ASN A 417 0.48 6.41 -9.82
N PRO A 418 0.92 7.48 -9.15
CA PRO A 418 0.09 8.21 -8.18
C PRO A 418 -1.17 8.84 -8.78
N ALA A 419 -1.17 9.14 -10.09
CA ALA A 419 -2.32 9.77 -10.76
C ALA A 419 -3.53 8.83 -10.89
N THR A 420 -3.38 7.53 -10.65
CA THR A 420 -4.49 6.57 -10.66
C THR A 420 -5.52 6.81 -9.55
N VAL A 421 -5.23 7.62 -8.54
CA VAL A 421 -6.14 7.97 -7.46
C VAL A 421 -7.52 8.42 -7.96
N ASN A 422 -7.56 9.30 -8.96
CA ASN A 422 -8.84 9.78 -9.50
C ASN A 422 -9.62 8.67 -10.21
N LYS A 423 -8.93 7.77 -10.92
CA LYS A 423 -9.56 6.63 -11.59
C LYS A 423 -10.07 5.59 -10.58
N THR A 424 -9.34 5.36 -9.49
CA THR A 424 -9.78 4.51 -8.39
C THR A 424 -11.13 4.97 -7.85
N TYR A 425 -11.27 6.25 -7.52
CA TYR A 425 -12.52 6.78 -6.97
C TYR A 425 -13.63 6.97 -8.01
N ALA A 426 -13.29 7.25 -9.28
CA ALA A 426 -14.25 7.27 -10.36
C ALA A 426 -14.84 5.89 -10.66
N ASN A 427 -14.18 4.80 -10.30
CA ASN A 427 -14.71 3.46 -10.45
C ASN A 427 -15.88 3.19 -9.47
N TYR A 428 -15.89 3.80 -8.28
CA TYR A 428 -17.05 3.69 -7.37
C TYR A 428 -18.34 4.23 -8.03
N ASP A 429 -18.25 5.32 -8.81
CA ASP A 429 -19.43 5.89 -9.48
C ASP A 429 -20.04 4.92 -10.51
N LYS A 430 -19.22 4.00 -11.07
CA LYS A 430 -19.64 3.03 -12.09
C LYS A 430 -20.21 1.73 -11.50
N VAL A 431 -20.09 1.52 -10.19
CA VAL A 431 -20.66 0.35 -9.53
C VAL A 431 -22.20 0.48 -9.54
N THR A 432 -22.86 -0.51 -10.16
CA THR A 432 -24.32 -0.63 -10.22
C THR A 432 -24.79 -1.85 -9.42
N PRO A 433 -26.09 -2.01 -9.14
CA PRO A 433 -26.60 -3.23 -8.51
C PRO A 433 -26.21 -4.52 -9.25
N GLU A 434 -26.18 -4.49 -10.59
CA GLU A 434 -25.78 -5.64 -11.42
C GLU A 434 -24.30 -5.96 -11.27
N VAL A 435 -23.42 -4.95 -11.15
CA VAL A 435 -21.99 -5.13 -10.89
C VAL A 435 -21.77 -5.76 -9.52
N ILE A 436 -22.53 -5.33 -8.49
CA ILE A 436 -22.49 -5.95 -7.15
C ILE A 436 -22.86 -7.43 -7.23
N MET A 437 -23.97 -7.76 -7.90
CA MET A 437 -24.41 -9.14 -8.08
C MET A 437 -23.37 -9.99 -8.82
N ASP A 438 -22.79 -9.48 -9.90
CA ASP A 438 -21.76 -10.17 -10.66
C ASP A 438 -20.53 -10.46 -9.82
N VAL A 439 -20.02 -9.46 -9.11
CA VAL A 439 -18.82 -9.56 -8.26
C VAL A 439 -19.07 -10.50 -7.08
N ALA A 440 -20.23 -10.41 -6.42
CA ALA A 440 -20.61 -11.33 -5.35
C ALA A 440 -20.63 -12.78 -5.84
N ASN A 441 -21.18 -13.06 -7.02
CA ASN A 441 -21.21 -14.39 -7.63
C ASN A 441 -19.81 -14.93 -8.02
N ARG A 442 -18.87 -14.05 -8.37
CA ARG A 442 -17.50 -14.46 -8.75
C ARG A 442 -16.56 -14.65 -7.58
N PHE A 443 -16.71 -13.87 -6.52
CA PHE A 443 -15.73 -13.82 -5.44
C PHE A 443 -16.26 -14.36 -4.10
N LEU A 444 -17.51 -14.12 -3.72
CA LEU A 444 -18.05 -14.53 -2.43
C LEU A 444 -18.65 -15.93 -2.50
N VAL A 445 -17.83 -16.91 -2.87
CA VAL A 445 -18.22 -18.32 -3.09
C VAL A 445 -17.43 -19.25 -2.19
N SER A 446 -18.04 -20.39 -1.81
CA SER A 446 -17.46 -21.36 -0.89
C SER A 446 -16.11 -21.91 -1.36
N SER A 447 -15.93 -22.09 -2.68
CA SER A 447 -14.65 -22.55 -3.24
C SER A 447 -13.49 -21.57 -3.03
N LYS A 448 -13.76 -20.31 -2.71
CA LYS A 448 -12.75 -19.25 -2.44
C LYS A 448 -12.65 -18.90 -0.95
N LEU A 449 -13.43 -19.54 -0.10
CA LEU A 449 -13.57 -19.21 1.30
C LEU A 449 -12.53 -19.91 2.17
N THR A 450 -11.94 -19.18 3.10
CA THR A 450 -11.21 -19.67 4.26
C THR A 450 -11.94 -19.18 5.51
N VAL A 451 -12.51 -20.09 6.29
CA VAL A 451 -13.17 -19.77 7.56
C VAL A 451 -12.13 -19.82 8.67
N SER A 452 -12.02 -18.72 9.39
CA SER A 452 -11.05 -18.58 10.49
C SER A 452 -11.77 -18.27 11.78
N THR A 453 -11.42 -18.95 12.88
CA THR A 453 -12.11 -18.78 14.17
C THR A 453 -11.16 -18.76 15.35
N ILE A 454 -11.58 -18.05 16.41
CA ILE A 454 -11.04 -18.18 17.77
C ILE A 454 -12.19 -18.58 18.69
N SER A 455 -12.02 -19.64 19.44
CA SER A 455 -12.95 -20.02 20.52
C SER A 455 -12.25 -20.87 21.57
N SER A 456 -12.97 -21.18 22.66
CA SER A 456 -12.49 -22.09 23.70
C SER A 456 -12.55 -23.58 23.33
N ASP A 457 -13.12 -23.92 22.17
CA ASP A 457 -13.23 -25.31 21.71
C ASP A 457 -11.87 -25.81 21.21
N GLU A 458 -11.58 -27.10 21.36
CA GLU A 458 -10.32 -27.72 20.93
C GLU A 458 -10.21 -27.79 19.39
N LYS A 459 -11.37 -27.83 18.72
CA LYS A 459 -11.47 -27.92 17.27
C LYS A 459 -12.44 -26.87 16.78
N PHE A 460 -12.24 -26.44 15.56
CA PHE A 460 -13.29 -25.83 14.78
C PHE A 460 -14.51 -26.78 14.81
N GLN A 461 -15.70 -26.27 15.16
CA GLN A 461 -16.94 -27.04 15.01
C GLN A 461 -16.97 -27.60 13.60
N GLU A 462 -17.18 -28.91 13.47
CA GLU A 462 -17.05 -29.61 12.19
C GLU A 462 -17.94 -28.95 11.13
N ALA A 463 -17.54 -29.08 9.86
CA ALA A 463 -18.26 -28.48 8.72
C ALA A 463 -19.77 -28.76 8.70
N GLU A 464 -20.19 -29.91 9.29
CA GLU A 464 -21.58 -30.29 9.46
C GLU A 464 -22.37 -29.35 10.38
N ASP A 465 -21.75 -28.80 11.44
CA ASP A 465 -22.39 -27.87 12.39
C ASP A 465 -22.54 -26.45 11.82
N LEU A 466 -21.71 -26.10 10.87
CA LEU A 466 -21.71 -24.77 10.23
C LEU A 466 -22.46 -24.74 8.88
N ASN A 467 -23.13 -25.86 8.50
CA ASN A 467 -23.91 -25.95 7.25
C ASN A 467 -23.08 -25.58 5.99
N LEU A 468 -21.80 -25.98 5.96
CA LEU A 468 -20.83 -25.60 4.93
C LEU A 468 -20.93 -26.45 3.63
N ASP A 469 -21.86 -27.41 3.58
CA ASP A 469 -22.08 -28.34 2.45
C ASP A 469 -23.20 -27.88 1.49
N ARG A 470 -23.42 -26.57 1.32
CA ARG A 470 -24.44 -26.08 0.37
C ARG A 470 -23.92 -25.02 -0.58
#